data_e655fc8ca2d1eb21b163c69979d1da2c
#
_entry.id   e655fc8ca2d1eb21b163c69979d1da2c
#
_cell.length_a   1.000
_cell.length_b   1.000
_cell.length_c   1.000
_cell.angle_alpha   90.00
_cell.angle_beta   90.00
_cell.angle_gamma   90.00
#
_symmetry.space_group_name_H-M   'P 1'
#
loop_
_entity.id
_entity.type
_entity.pdbx_description
1 polymer ?
#
loop_
_entity_poly.entity_id
_entity_poly.type
_entity_poly.pdbx_seq_one_letter_code
_entity_poly.pdbx_strand_id
1 'polypeptide(L)'
;MSALPGISLAGRVAFVTGAARGMGATHALTLASRGADVLIADLDSAELDSVAKQIREDTGRRVETMVLDVTAPDAGQRVHDRAEQAFGRLDIVVHNAGIMHDWKGVAETPAEQLQPYFAVNVLGPYEITRTLLPLLQRSDAGRVIFISSQWGQLPDGHSYGYMVSKAAQLGLMKALAKELIPHKILVNAVAPGAVLTRMVPDEVYEAELAAVPLGRIADPAEISATVAFLASDSAAYITGQTLAVNGGALIPSA
;
A
#
# COMPACT_ATOMS: atom_id res chain seq x y z
N MET A 1 20.21 -18.21 -22.18
CA MET A 1 18.96 -17.72 -21.55
C MET A 1 19.36 -17.13 -20.21
N SER A 2 19.17 -15.82 -20.00
CA SER A 2 19.38 -15.24 -18.66
C SER A 2 18.36 -15.85 -17.71
N ALA A 3 18.78 -16.21 -16.50
CA ALA A 3 17.86 -16.66 -15.46
C ALA A 3 16.79 -15.57 -15.22
N LEU A 4 15.54 -15.97 -15.01
CA LEU A 4 14.47 -15.03 -14.64
C LEU A 4 14.87 -14.34 -13.33
N PRO A 5 14.72 -13.01 -13.24
CA PRO A 5 15.03 -12.29 -12.01
C PRO A 5 14.19 -12.80 -10.85
N GLY A 6 14.82 -13.07 -9.70
CA GLY A 6 14.13 -13.45 -8.48
C GLY A 6 13.46 -12.25 -7.80
N ILE A 7 12.69 -12.52 -6.75
CA ILE A 7 12.14 -11.46 -5.87
C ILE A 7 13.26 -11.02 -4.91
N SER A 8 14.21 -10.25 -5.42
CA SER A 8 15.26 -9.59 -4.63
C SER A 8 15.08 -8.08 -4.69
N LEU A 9 15.23 -7.41 -3.55
CA LEU A 9 15.17 -5.96 -3.40
C LEU A 9 16.50 -5.42 -2.82
N ALA A 10 17.56 -6.21 -2.92
CA ALA A 10 18.88 -5.82 -2.42
C ALA A 10 19.34 -4.48 -3.05
N GLY A 11 19.80 -3.55 -2.20
CA GLY A 11 20.24 -2.23 -2.62
C GLY A 11 19.12 -1.23 -2.93
N ARG A 12 17.85 -1.58 -2.73
CA ARG A 12 16.69 -0.69 -2.86
C ARG A 12 16.29 -0.10 -1.52
N VAL A 13 15.65 1.06 -1.59
CA VAL A 13 15.02 1.73 -0.45
C VAL A 13 13.52 1.81 -0.69
N ALA A 14 12.73 1.34 0.28
CA ALA A 14 11.28 1.37 0.23
C ALA A 14 10.70 2.31 1.30
N PHE A 15 9.69 3.08 0.92
CA PHE A 15 8.86 3.85 1.84
C PHE A 15 7.48 3.21 1.97
N VAL A 16 7.00 3.03 3.20
CA VAL A 16 5.69 2.40 3.50
C VAL A 16 4.91 3.28 4.45
N THR A 17 3.68 3.68 4.07
CA THR A 17 2.75 4.42 4.93
C THR A 17 1.80 3.49 5.68
N GLY A 18 1.35 3.91 6.88
CA GLY A 18 0.46 3.10 7.72
C GLY A 18 1.15 1.82 8.21
N ALA A 19 2.43 1.93 8.61
CA ALA A 19 3.33 0.80 8.85
C ALA A 19 3.47 0.40 10.32
N ALA A 20 2.72 1.01 11.25
CA ALA A 20 2.80 0.65 12.66
C ALA A 20 2.12 -0.70 12.97
N ARG A 21 1.23 -1.20 12.10
CA ARG A 21 0.49 -2.43 12.34
C ARG A 21 -0.06 -3.07 11.06
N GLY A 22 -0.65 -4.27 11.21
CA GLY A 22 -1.40 -4.96 10.17
C GLY A 22 -0.62 -5.14 8.88
N MET A 23 -1.28 -4.92 7.74
CA MET A 23 -0.65 -5.09 6.42
C MET A 23 0.59 -4.21 6.23
N GLY A 24 0.56 -2.95 6.68
CA GLY A 24 1.69 -2.03 6.49
C GLY A 24 2.97 -2.50 7.19
N ALA A 25 2.87 -2.97 8.43
CA ALA A 25 3.98 -3.58 9.15
C ALA A 25 4.52 -4.83 8.44
N THR A 26 3.59 -5.69 7.95
CA THR A 26 3.95 -6.90 7.21
C THR A 26 4.56 -6.58 5.85
N HIS A 27 4.09 -5.53 5.15
CA HIS A 27 4.72 -5.05 3.92
C HIS A 27 6.17 -4.62 4.17
N ALA A 28 6.39 -3.79 5.19
CA ALA A 28 7.73 -3.31 5.54
C ALA A 28 8.68 -4.46 5.88
N LEU A 29 8.25 -5.41 6.73
CA LEU A 29 9.02 -6.60 7.08
C LEU A 29 9.32 -7.46 5.85
N THR A 30 8.33 -7.68 4.97
CA THR A 30 8.50 -8.50 3.76
C THR A 30 9.49 -7.85 2.79
N LEU A 31 9.40 -6.54 2.55
CA LEU A 31 10.34 -5.82 1.70
C LEU A 31 11.77 -5.87 2.26
N ALA A 32 11.92 -5.67 3.58
CA ALA A 32 13.21 -5.78 4.26
C ALA A 32 13.79 -7.21 4.18
N SER A 33 12.98 -8.25 4.38
CA SER A 33 13.39 -9.65 4.24
C SER A 33 13.83 -10.01 2.80
N ARG A 34 13.41 -9.23 1.81
CA ARG A 34 13.88 -9.35 0.41
C ARG A 34 15.10 -8.48 0.12
N GLY A 35 15.63 -7.78 1.11
CA GLY A 35 16.89 -7.04 1.03
C GLY A 35 16.77 -5.52 0.90
N ALA A 36 15.58 -4.94 0.93
CA ALA A 36 15.40 -3.50 0.93
C ALA A 36 15.76 -2.89 2.28
N ASP A 37 16.30 -1.67 2.29
CA ASP A 37 16.24 -0.78 3.43
C ASP A 37 14.86 -0.08 3.45
N VAL A 38 14.34 0.25 4.62
CA VAL A 38 12.96 0.75 4.70
C VAL A 38 12.85 2.05 5.52
N LEU A 39 12.07 2.99 5.00
CA LEU A 39 11.50 4.12 5.71
C LEU A 39 10.04 3.79 5.99
N ILE A 40 9.64 3.77 7.24
CA ILE A 40 8.28 3.44 7.64
C ILE A 40 7.61 4.62 8.35
N ALA A 41 6.34 4.86 8.04
CA ALA A 41 5.61 5.99 8.59
C ALA A 41 4.22 5.60 9.08
N ASP A 42 3.81 6.20 10.20
CA ASP A 42 2.49 6.06 10.79
C ASP A 42 2.22 7.23 11.75
N LEU A 43 1.00 7.33 12.27
CA LEU A 43 0.63 8.25 13.35
C LEU A 43 1.06 7.72 14.72
N ASP A 44 1.13 6.41 14.91
CA ASP A 44 1.46 5.74 16.18
C ASP A 44 2.96 5.50 16.29
N SER A 45 3.65 6.39 17.02
CA SER A 45 5.10 6.32 17.19
C SER A 45 5.56 5.08 17.97
N ALA A 46 4.82 4.66 18.98
CA ALA A 46 5.23 3.56 19.86
C ALA A 46 5.16 2.20 19.14
N GLU A 47 4.06 1.93 18.43
CA GLU A 47 3.94 0.73 17.61
C GLU A 47 4.94 0.76 16.43
N LEU A 48 5.15 1.92 15.82
CA LEU A 48 6.11 2.10 14.72
C LEU A 48 7.54 1.75 15.13
N ASP A 49 7.99 2.21 16.30
CA ASP A 49 9.32 1.90 16.83
C ASP A 49 9.47 0.41 17.16
N SER A 50 8.41 -0.24 17.65
CA SER A 50 8.39 -1.69 17.88
C SER A 50 8.55 -2.47 16.57
N VAL A 51 7.82 -2.08 15.52
CA VAL A 51 7.94 -2.68 14.18
C VAL A 51 9.35 -2.47 13.61
N ALA A 52 9.89 -1.27 13.74
CA ALA A 52 11.25 -0.96 13.28
C ALA A 52 12.31 -1.82 13.97
N LYS A 53 12.17 -2.00 15.29
CA LYS A 53 13.06 -2.88 16.07
C LYS A 53 12.99 -4.31 15.57
N GLN A 54 11.77 -4.85 15.42
CA GLN A 54 11.58 -6.22 14.91
C GLN A 54 12.21 -6.40 13.53
N ILE A 55 11.97 -5.47 12.58
CA ILE A 55 12.53 -5.56 11.24
C ILE A 55 14.07 -5.59 11.28
N ARG A 56 14.69 -4.74 12.11
CA ARG A 56 16.15 -4.71 12.26
C ARG A 56 16.69 -6.03 12.81
N GLU A 57 16.04 -6.59 13.83
CA GLU A 57 16.42 -7.86 14.45
C GLU A 57 16.29 -9.04 13.49
N ASP A 58 15.18 -9.12 12.74
CA ASP A 58 14.88 -10.24 11.86
C ASP A 58 15.67 -10.22 10.55
N THR A 59 16.05 -9.01 10.05
CA THR A 59 16.56 -8.86 8.68
C THR A 59 17.96 -8.25 8.60
N GLY A 60 18.41 -7.59 9.65
CA GLY A 60 19.65 -6.80 9.65
C GLY A 60 19.61 -5.57 8.73
N ARG A 61 18.43 -5.19 8.19
CA ARG A 61 18.29 -4.04 7.27
C ARG A 61 18.20 -2.73 8.03
N ARG A 62 18.55 -1.65 7.32
CA ARG A 62 18.36 -0.29 7.85
C ARG A 62 16.87 0.04 7.86
N VAL A 63 16.40 0.54 8.98
CA VAL A 63 15.01 0.97 9.16
C VAL A 63 15.01 2.35 9.78
N GLU A 64 14.35 3.28 9.12
CA GLU A 64 14.07 4.61 9.65
C GLU A 64 12.58 4.76 9.91
N THR A 65 12.24 5.45 11.00
CA THR A 65 10.84 5.72 11.39
C THR A 65 10.49 7.19 11.21
N MET A 66 9.23 7.47 10.94
CA MET A 66 8.70 8.82 10.84
C MET A 66 7.26 8.87 11.33
N VAL A 67 6.96 9.69 12.34
CA VAL A 67 5.57 10.03 12.66
C VAL A 67 5.03 10.96 11.57
N LEU A 68 4.02 10.50 10.85
CA LEU A 68 3.51 11.18 9.67
C LEU A 68 1.99 11.05 9.56
N ASP A 69 1.32 12.20 9.48
CA ASP A 69 -0.02 12.30 8.92
C ASP A 69 0.10 12.47 7.40
N VAL A 70 -0.39 11.50 6.63
CA VAL A 70 -0.32 11.55 5.16
C VAL A 70 -1.15 12.67 4.56
N THR A 71 -2.05 13.30 5.34
CA THR A 71 -2.87 14.45 4.93
C THR A 71 -2.23 15.80 5.23
N ALA A 72 -1.11 15.81 5.97
CA ALA A 72 -0.42 17.06 6.29
C ALA A 72 0.13 17.72 5.00
N PRO A 73 0.00 19.05 4.86
CA PRO A 73 0.44 19.76 3.65
C PRO A 73 1.93 19.58 3.33
N ASP A 74 2.75 19.32 4.33
CA ASP A 74 4.20 19.11 4.23
C ASP A 74 4.61 17.63 4.21
N ALA A 75 3.65 16.69 4.23
CA ALA A 75 3.91 15.27 4.33
C ALA A 75 4.91 14.78 3.28
N GLY A 76 4.69 15.11 2.01
CA GLY A 76 5.58 14.73 0.92
C GLY A 76 7.00 15.26 1.10
N GLN A 77 7.15 16.54 1.49
CA GLN A 77 8.47 17.17 1.69
C GLN A 77 9.24 16.51 2.85
N ARG A 78 8.55 16.24 3.95
CA ARG A 78 9.15 15.54 5.11
C ARG A 78 9.65 14.15 4.75
N VAL A 79 8.89 13.41 3.94
CA VAL A 79 9.31 12.08 3.46
C VAL A 79 10.51 12.21 2.52
N HIS A 80 10.48 13.17 1.57
CA HIS A 80 11.58 13.44 0.67
C HIS A 80 12.89 13.69 1.44
N ASP A 81 12.85 14.65 2.37
CA ASP A 81 14.03 15.07 3.12
C ASP A 81 14.56 13.93 4.01
N ARG A 82 13.67 13.15 4.61
CA ARG A 82 14.08 12.00 5.42
C ARG A 82 14.70 10.90 4.58
N ALA A 83 14.13 10.57 3.43
CA ALA A 83 14.67 9.56 2.52
C ALA A 83 16.04 9.98 1.97
N GLU A 84 16.17 11.25 1.56
CA GLU A 84 17.43 11.81 1.07
C GLU A 84 18.52 11.81 2.16
N GLN A 85 18.20 12.30 3.36
CA GLN A 85 19.12 12.34 4.47
C GLN A 85 19.58 10.96 4.94
N ALA A 86 18.63 10.02 5.05
CA ALA A 86 18.92 8.71 5.61
C ALA A 86 19.56 7.77 4.59
N PHE A 87 19.12 7.79 3.34
CA PHE A 87 19.48 6.77 2.36
C PHE A 87 20.11 7.34 1.08
N GLY A 88 19.92 8.63 0.77
CA GLY A 88 20.35 9.26 -0.47
C GLY A 88 19.58 8.81 -1.71
N ARG A 89 18.56 7.97 -1.56
CA ARG A 89 17.73 7.41 -2.64
C ARG A 89 16.36 6.96 -2.15
N LEU A 90 15.45 6.76 -3.10
CA LEU A 90 14.18 6.08 -2.90
C LEU A 90 13.78 5.35 -4.17
N ASP A 91 13.43 4.08 -4.05
CA ASP A 91 13.11 3.22 -5.20
C ASP A 91 11.65 2.76 -5.19
N ILE A 92 11.08 2.52 -4.02
CA ILE A 92 9.78 1.90 -3.84
C ILE A 92 8.93 2.76 -2.91
N VAL A 93 7.71 3.07 -3.32
CA VAL A 93 6.69 3.71 -2.48
C VAL A 93 5.49 2.78 -2.37
N VAL A 94 5.07 2.47 -1.15
CA VAL A 94 3.86 1.69 -0.86
C VAL A 94 2.88 2.57 -0.11
N HIS A 95 1.84 3.02 -0.80
CA HIS A 95 0.71 3.74 -0.21
C HIS A 95 -0.26 2.76 0.41
N ASN A 96 -0.01 2.41 1.69
CA ASN A 96 -0.83 1.48 2.44
C ASN A 96 -1.75 2.18 3.45
N ALA A 97 -1.37 3.35 3.98
CA ALA A 97 -2.24 4.11 4.88
C ALA A 97 -3.65 4.29 4.29
N GLY A 98 -4.65 4.02 5.10
CA GLY A 98 -6.05 4.11 4.69
C GLY A 98 -6.97 4.04 5.88
N ILE A 99 -8.16 4.61 5.74
CA ILE A 99 -9.20 4.60 6.76
C ILE A 99 -10.48 3.92 6.23
N MET A 100 -11.14 3.21 7.12
CA MET A 100 -12.49 2.63 6.93
C MET A 100 -13.20 2.70 8.28
N HIS A 101 -14.24 3.52 8.40
CA HIS A 101 -14.87 3.79 9.69
C HIS A 101 -16.36 3.48 9.74
N ASP A 102 -17.07 3.55 8.62
CA ASP A 102 -18.54 3.53 8.63
C ASP A 102 -19.11 2.45 7.71
N TRP A 103 -20.10 1.73 8.21
CA TRP A 103 -20.93 0.78 7.47
C TRP A 103 -22.34 1.35 7.31
N LYS A 104 -22.47 2.54 6.70
CA LYS A 104 -23.75 3.25 6.54
C LYS A 104 -24.22 3.23 5.10
N GLY A 105 -25.56 3.21 4.94
CA GLY A 105 -26.20 3.35 3.66
C GLY A 105 -26.19 4.80 3.15
N VAL A 106 -26.64 5.03 1.92
CA VAL A 106 -26.62 6.35 1.27
C VAL A 106 -27.45 7.40 2.01
N ALA A 107 -28.58 6.99 2.62
CA ALA A 107 -29.43 7.90 3.36
C ALA A 107 -28.78 8.46 4.65
N GLU A 108 -27.77 7.76 5.18
CA GLU A 108 -27.10 8.09 6.45
C GLU A 108 -25.68 8.67 6.22
N THR A 109 -25.27 8.83 4.95
CA THR A 109 -23.90 9.28 4.60
C THR A 109 -23.98 10.61 3.85
N PRO A 110 -23.96 11.75 4.55
CA PRO A 110 -23.87 13.06 3.89
C PRO A 110 -22.48 13.22 3.21
N ALA A 111 -22.43 14.03 2.16
CA ALA A 111 -21.26 14.19 1.30
C ALA A 111 -19.99 14.59 2.07
N GLU A 112 -20.11 15.36 3.13
CA GLU A 112 -19.00 15.81 3.97
C GLU A 112 -18.27 14.65 4.63
N GLN A 113 -18.95 13.54 4.92
CA GLN A 113 -18.34 12.34 5.52
C GLN A 113 -17.42 11.60 4.54
N LEU A 114 -17.49 11.88 3.24
CA LEU A 114 -16.57 11.29 2.25
C LEU A 114 -15.21 11.98 2.27
N GLN A 115 -15.12 13.25 2.68
CA GLN A 115 -13.90 14.05 2.59
C GLN A 115 -12.68 13.45 3.30
N PRO A 116 -12.77 12.93 4.54
CA PRO A 116 -11.63 12.32 5.21
C PRO A 116 -11.07 11.10 4.45
N TYR A 117 -11.95 10.30 3.85
CA TYR A 117 -11.52 9.15 3.03
C TYR A 117 -10.75 9.59 1.79
N PHE A 118 -11.20 10.65 1.11
CA PHE A 118 -10.47 11.21 -0.03
C PHE A 118 -9.14 11.82 0.40
N ALA A 119 -9.11 12.54 1.52
CA ALA A 119 -7.89 13.13 2.04
C ALA A 119 -6.81 12.06 2.29
N VAL A 120 -7.15 10.99 3.02
CA VAL A 120 -6.20 9.94 3.40
C VAL A 120 -5.92 8.98 2.25
N ASN A 121 -6.96 8.49 1.55
CA ASN A 121 -6.80 7.38 0.60
C ASN A 121 -6.40 7.85 -0.81
N VAL A 122 -6.59 9.14 -1.15
CA VAL A 122 -6.36 9.66 -2.51
C VAL A 122 -5.39 10.83 -2.52
N LEU A 123 -5.73 11.94 -1.84
CA LEU A 123 -4.96 13.19 -1.94
C LEU A 123 -3.59 13.08 -1.27
N GLY A 124 -3.51 12.47 -0.09
CA GLY A 124 -2.24 12.22 0.59
C GLY A 124 -1.27 11.40 -0.27
N PRO A 125 -1.65 10.21 -0.76
CA PRO A 125 -0.85 9.44 -1.70
C PRO A 125 -0.45 10.20 -2.97
N TYR A 126 -1.34 11.01 -3.53
CA TYR A 126 -1.04 11.86 -4.69
C TYR A 126 0.05 12.87 -4.38
N GLU A 127 -0.11 13.68 -3.32
CA GLU A 127 0.85 14.73 -2.94
C GLU A 127 2.21 14.16 -2.54
N ILE A 128 2.22 13.05 -1.80
CA ILE A 128 3.44 12.34 -1.46
C ILE A 128 4.14 11.85 -2.73
N THR A 129 3.43 11.17 -3.65
CA THR A 129 4.02 10.70 -4.92
C THR A 129 4.59 11.87 -5.72
N ARG A 130 3.82 12.96 -5.88
CA ARG A 130 4.23 14.16 -6.61
C ARG A 130 5.54 14.74 -6.08
N THR A 131 5.66 14.83 -4.75
CA THR A 131 6.85 15.39 -4.10
C THR A 131 8.05 14.44 -4.17
N LEU A 132 7.82 13.12 -4.22
CA LEU A 132 8.88 12.11 -4.29
C LEU A 132 9.37 11.84 -5.72
N LEU A 133 8.73 12.41 -6.76
CA LEU A 133 9.13 12.18 -8.15
C LEU A 133 10.63 12.41 -8.41
N PRO A 134 11.29 13.48 -7.91
CA PRO A 134 12.72 13.68 -8.16
C PRO A 134 13.59 12.53 -7.62
N LEU A 135 13.21 11.92 -6.49
CA LEU A 135 13.92 10.75 -5.93
C LEU A 135 13.66 9.51 -6.79
N LEU A 136 12.39 9.25 -7.12
CA LEU A 136 12.00 8.09 -7.93
C LEU A 136 12.59 8.14 -9.34
N GLN A 137 12.75 9.32 -9.94
CA GLN A 137 13.36 9.50 -11.26
C GLN A 137 14.87 9.23 -11.27
N ARG A 138 15.55 9.33 -10.13
CA ARG A 138 16.96 8.96 -9.98
C ARG A 138 17.16 7.44 -9.84
N SER A 139 16.08 6.72 -9.54
CA SER A 139 16.10 5.26 -9.44
C SER A 139 16.02 4.63 -10.83
N ASP A 140 16.80 3.58 -11.05
CA ASP A 140 16.68 2.70 -12.23
C ASP A 140 15.58 1.64 -12.09
N ALA A 141 14.94 1.60 -10.92
CA ALA A 141 13.91 0.62 -10.54
C ALA A 141 12.72 1.23 -9.80
N GLY A 142 12.26 2.43 -10.21
CA GLY A 142 11.18 3.16 -9.56
C GLY A 142 9.86 2.38 -9.53
N ARG A 143 9.24 2.25 -8.36
CA ARG A 143 7.97 1.54 -8.14
C ARG A 143 7.05 2.34 -7.23
N VAL A 144 5.79 2.48 -7.62
CA VAL A 144 4.72 3.02 -6.76
C VAL A 144 3.60 1.99 -6.68
N ILE A 145 3.26 1.57 -5.48
CA ILE A 145 2.27 0.52 -5.24
C ILE A 145 1.18 1.07 -4.31
N PHE A 146 -0.05 1.04 -4.79
CA PHE A 146 -1.22 1.43 -4.01
C PHE A 146 -1.89 0.19 -3.40
N ILE A 147 -2.19 0.24 -2.11
CA ILE A 147 -3.03 -0.76 -1.46
C ILE A 147 -4.48 -0.26 -1.52
N SER A 148 -5.19 -0.73 -2.54
CA SER A 148 -6.61 -0.41 -2.72
C SER A 148 -7.49 -1.40 -1.95
N SER A 149 -8.52 -1.92 -2.57
CA SER A 149 -9.44 -2.93 -2.05
C SER A 149 -10.17 -3.61 -3.20
N GLN A 150 -10.67 -4.82 -2.98
CA GLN A 150 -11.65 -5.43 -3.88
C GLN A 150 -12.88 -4.54 -4.06
N TRP A 151 -13.29 -3.80 -3.03
CA TRP A 151 -14.42 -2.86 -3.09
C TRP A 151 -14.12 -1.59 -3.89
N GLY A 152 -12.86 -1.30 -4.20
CA GLY A 152 -12.51 -0.31 -5.22
C GLY A 152 -12.77 -0.79 -6.65
N GLN A 153 -12.90 -2.12 -6.86
CA GLN A 153 -13.23 -2.74 -8.15
C GLN A 153 -14.72 -3.07 -8.26
N LEU A 154 -15.29 -3.67 -7.21
CA LEU A 154 -16.70 -4.06 -7.13
C LEU A 154 -17.24 -3.72 -5.74
N PRO A 155 -17.86 -2.53 -5.56
CA PRO A 155 -18.44 -2.11 -4.29
C PRO A 155 -19.69 -2.92 -3.94
N ASP A 156 -19.92 -3.14 -2.65
CA ASP A 156 -21.08 -3.89 -2.12
C ASP A 156 -22.27 -3.00 -1.68
N GLY A 157 -22.10 -1.66 -1.74
CA GLY A 157 -23.17 -0.70 -1.46
C GLY A 157 -23.19 -0.13 -0.04
N HIS A 158 -22.20 -0.42 0.79
CA HIS A 158 -22.04 0.17 2.12
C HIS A 158 -20.68 0.88 2.21
N SER A 159 -20.45 1.70 3.26
CA SER A 159 -19.19 2.43 3.45
C SER A 159 -18.75 3.25 2.24
N TYR A 160 -19.64 4.14 1.77
CA TYR A 160 -19.44 4.92 0.54
C TYR A 160 -18.12 5.67 0.49
N GLY A 161 -17.71 6.32 1.58
CA GLY A 161 -16.44 7.05 1.63
C GLY A 161 -15.25 6.16 1.31
N TYR A 162 -15.21 4.97 1.90
CA TYR A 162 -14.15 4.00 1.67
C TYR A 162 -14.16 3.48 0.22
N MET A 163 -15.28 2.92 -0.21
CA MET A 163 -15.38 2.28 -1.53
C MET A 163 -15.10 3.25 -2.67
N VAL A 164 -15.71 4.45 -2.63
CA VAL A 164 -15.51 5.46 -3.65
C VAL A 164 -14.07 5.97 -3.67
N SER A 165 -13.46 6.18 -2.48
CA SER A 165 -12.05 6.59 -2.42
C SER A 165 -11.09 5.50 -2.92
N LYS A 166 -11.38 4.22 -2.64
CA LYS A 166 -10.57 3.09 -3.16
C LYS A 166 -10.72 2.93 -4.67
N ALA A 167 -11.91 3.19 -5.24
CA ALA A 167 -12.11 3.25 -6.69
C ALA A 167 -11.37 4.44 -7.31
N ALA A 168 -11.45 5.62 -6.70
CA ALA A 168 -10.71 6.81 -7.13
C ALA A 168 -9.20 6.57 -7.10
N GLN A 169 -8.68 5.86 -6.10
CA GLN A 169 -7.27 5.47 -5.99
C GLN A 169 -6.82 4.60 -7.19
N LEU A 170 -7.68 3.70 -7.70
CA LEU A 170 -7.39 2.91 -8.91
C LEU A 170 -7.32 3.79 -10.16
N GLY A 171 -8.18 4.81 -10.26
CA GLY A 171 -8.13 5.82 -11.32
C GLY A 171 -6.83 6.62 -11.28
N LEU A 172 -6.44 7.11 -10.09
CA LEU A 172 -5.19 7.82 -9.85
C LEU A 172 -3.99 6.95 -10.22
N MET A 173 -3.94 5.71 -9.77
CA MET A 173 -2.88 4.75 -10.09
C MET A 173 -2.69 4.62 -11.61
N LYS A 174 -3.77 4.47 -12.38
CA LYS A 174 -3.70 4.34 -13.85
C LYS A 174 -3.20 5.60 -14.53
N ALA A 175 -3.63 6.78 -14.05
CA ALA A 175 -3.16 8.07 -14.57
C ALA A 175 -1.66 8.23 -14.35
N LEU A 176 -1.17 8.00 -13.12
CA LEU A 176 0.25 8.02 -12.78
C LEU A 176 1.04 6.97 -13.56
N ALA A 177 0.52 5.76 -13.73
CA ALA A 177 1.19 4.72 -14.51
C ALA A 177 1.47 5.19 -15.93
N LYS A 178 0.48 5.79 -16.59
CA LYS A 178 0.62 6.29 -17.97
C LYS A 178 1.61 7.46 -18.06
N GLU A 179 1.54 8.39 -17.13
CA GLU A 179 2.39 9.59 -17.11
C GLU A 179 3.87 9.23 -16.83
N LEU A 180 4.13 8.26 -15.92
CA LEU A 180 5.46 7.98 -15.42
C LEU A 180 6.24 6.93 -16.21
N ILE A 181 5.65 6.31 -17.26
CA ILE A 181 6.34 5.38 -18.17
C ILE A 181 7.64 5.95 -18.74
N PRO A 182 7.72 7.20 -19.25
CA PRO A 182 8.94 7.77 -19.78
C PRO A 182 10.10 7.84 -18.77
N HIS A 183 9.74 7.88 -17.47
CA HIS A 183 10.70 7.90 -16.37
C HIS A 183 11.03 6.49 -15.84
N LYS A 184 10.53 5.43 -16.48
CA LYS A 184 10.71 4.02 -16.07
C LYS A 184 10.19 3.72 -14.66
N ILE A 185 9.26 4.52 -14.14
CA ILE A 185 8.58 4.29 -12.87
C ILE A 185 7.33 3.48 -13.16
N LEU A 186 7.22 2.30 -12.55
CA LEU A 186 6.06 1.42 -12.69
C LEU A 186 5.09 1.67 -11.54
N VAL A 187 3.82 1.87 -11.88
CA VAL A 187 2.77 2.17 -10.91
C VAL A 187 1.68 1.12 -11.00
N ASN A 188 1.40 0.43 -9.90
CA ASN A 188 0.41 -0.64 -9.83
C ASN A 188 -0.41 -0.55 -8.54
N ALA A 189 -1.47 -1.34 -8.44
CA ALA A 189 -2.25 -1.50 -7.23
C ALA A 189 -2.39 -2.98 -6.85
N VAL A 190 -2.46 -3.23 -5.55
CA VAL A 190 -2.96 -4.47 -4.98
C VAL A 190 -4.37 -4.17 -4.45
N ALA A 191 -5.31 -5.06 -4.72
CA ALA A 191 -6.69 -5.00 -4.24
C ALA A 191 -6.99 -6.21 -3.35
N PRO A 192 -6.71 -6.11 -2.03
CA PRO A 192 -7.00 -7.18 -1.08
C PRO A 192 -8.51 -7.42 -0.94
N GLY A 193 -8.88 -8.65 -0.61
CA GLY A 193 -10.15 -9.00 -0.01
C GLY A 193 -10.11 -8.91 1.52
N ALA A 194 -10.80 -9.84 2.21
CA ALA A 194 -10.73 -9.98 3.65
C ALA A 194 -9.32 -10.45 4.08
N VAL A 195 -8.71 -9.72 5.02
CA VAL A 195 -7.35 -9.97 5.55
C VAL A 195 -7.40 -9.93 7.07
N LEU A 196 -6.77 -10.90 7.73
CA LEU A 196 -6.68 -10.99 9.18
C LEU A 196 -5.91 -9.80 9.77
N THR A 197 -6.63 -8.72 10.04
CA THR A 197 -6.13 -7.50 10.67
C THR A 197 -7.16 -6.99 11.67
N ARG A 198 -6.79 -5.99 12.49
CA ARG A 198 -7.75 -5.30 13.38
C ARG A 198 -8.90 -4.60 12.62
N MET A 199 -8.85 -4.56 11.29
CA MET A 199 -9.88 -3.96 10.45
C MET A 199 -11.05 -4.90 10.19
N VAL A 200 -10.92 -6.20 10.50
CA VAL A 200 -11.99 -7.21 10.46
C VAL A 200 -12.40 -7.50 11.90
N PRO A 201 -13.47 -6.87 12.42
CA PRO A 201 -13.98 -7.15 13.76
C PRO A 201 -14.53 -8.58 13.86
N ASP A 202 -14.52 -9.14 15.07
CA ASP A 202 -14.98 -10.51 15.32
C ASP A 202 -16.45 -10.70 14.90
N GLU A 203 -17.27 -9.65 15.00
CA GLU A 203 -18.70 -9.67 14.68
C GLU A 203 -18.98 -9.88 13.18
N VAL A 204 -18.05 -9.50 12.29
CA VAL A 204 -18.21 -9.66 10.84
C VAL A 204 -17.37 -10.80 10.28
N TYR A 205 -16.56 -11.46 11.12
CA TYR A 205 -15.60 -12.48 10.69
C TYR A 205 -16.26 -13.61 9.87
N GLU A 206 -17.37 -14.16 10.36
CA GLU A 206 -18.07 -15.27 9.68
C GLU A 206 -18.69 -14.82 8.35
N ALA A 207 -19.18 -13.59 8.26
CA ALA A 207 -19.72 -13.03 7.03
C ALA A 207 -18.60 -12.80 5.98
N GLU A 208 -17.47 -12.25 6.42
CA GLU A 208 -16.29 -12.08 5.57
C GLU A 208 -15.73 -13.42 5.10
N LEU A 209 -15.66 -14.42 5.99
CA LEU A 209 -15.23 -15.78 5.66
C LEU A 209 -16.14 -16.42 4.61
N ALA A 210 -17.45 -16.29 4.78
CA ALA A 210 -18.43 -16.85 3.86
C ALA A 210 -18.37 -16.23 2.45
N ALA A 211 -17.89 -14.98 2.34
CA ALA A 211 -17.71 -14.28 1.09
C ALA A 211 -16.44 -14.69 0.31
N VAL A 212 -15.54 -15.50 0.92
CA VAL A 212 -14.28 -15.92 0.29
C VAL A 212 -14.38 -17.34 -0.27
N PRO A 213 -14.39 -17.55 -1.59
CA PRO A 213 -14.47 -18.89 -2.20
C PRO A 213 -13.36 -19.86 -1.80
N LEU A 214 -12.15 -19.37 -1.46
CA LEU A 214 -11.06 -20.20 -0.92
C LEU A 214 -11.31 -20.71 0.50
N GLY A 215 -12.43 -20.31 1.16
CA GLY A 215 -12.85 -20.81 2.48
C GLY A 215 -11.97 -20.39 3.64
N ARG A 216 -11.19 -19.33 3.50
CA ARG A 216 -10.39 -18.72 4.58
C ARG A 216 -10.11 -17.24 4.31
N ILE A 217 -9.94 -16.49 5.38
CA ILE A 217 -9.45 -15.10 5.31
C ILE A 217 -7.93 -15.12 5.07
N ALA A 218 -7.41 -14.16 4.31
CA ALA A 218 -6.01 -14.09 3.97
C ALA A 218 -5.13 -13.69 5.16
N ASP A 219 -3.92 -14.24 5.24
CA ASP A 219 -2.86 -13.71 6.10
C ASP A 219 -2.26 -12.44 5.47
N PRO A 220 -1.93 -11.38 6.25
CA PRO A 220 -1.24 -10.20 5.74
C PRO A 220 0.02 -10.49 4.91
N ALA A 221 0.74 -11.58 5.19
CA ALA A 221 1.92 -11.98 4.44
C ALA A 221 1.60 -12.37 2.99
N GLU A 222 0.40 -12.89 2.72
CA GLU A 222 -0.04 -13.25 1.36
C GLU A 222 -0.24 -12.01 0.48
N ILE A 223 -0.75 -10.93 1.07
CA ILE A 223 -0.86 -9.63 0.39
C ILE A 223 0.55 -9.05 0.19
N SER A 224 1.39 -9.12 1.22
CA SER A 224 2.76 -8.58 1.19
C SER A 224 3.66 -9.29 0.18
N ALA A 225 3.43 -10.58 -0.09
CA ALA A 225 4.12 -11.31 -1.15
C ALA A 225 3.86 -10.70 -2.54
N THR A 226 2.61 -10.28 -2.81
CA THR A 226 2.26 -9.58 -4.06
C THR A 226 2.88 -8.19 -4.13
N VAL A 227 2.93 -7.47 -3.01
CA VAL A 227 3.63 -6.17 -2.93
C VAL A 227 5.12 -6.34 -3.25
N ALA A 228 5.79 -7.33 -2.65
CA ALA A 228 7.20 -7.60 -2.91
C ALA A 228 7.46 -8.02 -4.37
N PHE A 229 6.55 -8.81 -4.97
CA PHE A 229 6.60 -9.15 -6.39
C PHE A 229 6.54 -7.89 -7.26
N LEU A 230 5.54 -7.02 -7.06
CA LEU A 230 5.39 -5.77 -7.82
C LEU A 230 6.56 -4.81 -7.61
N ALA A 231 7.19 -4.83 -6.44
CA ALA A 231 8.38 -4.03 -6.13
C ALA A 231 9.65 -4.56 -6.81
N SER A 232 9.67 -5.81 -7.29
CA SER A 232 10.85 -6.48 -7.82
C SER A 232 11.01 -6.36 -9.35
N ASP A 233 12.15 -6.86 -9.87
CA ASP A 233 12.39 -6.96 -11.31
C ASP A 233 11.57 -8.06 -11.97
N SER A 234 11.01 -9.00 -11.19
CA SER A 234 10.06 -10.00 -11.72
C SER A 234 8.78 -9.37 -12.27
N ALA A 235 8.44 -8.14 -11.85
CA ALA A 235 7.30 -7.36 -12.35
C ALA A 235 7.71 -6.22 -13.31
N ALA A 236 8.91 -6.25 -13.89
CA ALA A 236 9.45 -5.15 -14.70
C ALA A 236 8.61 -4.83 -15.97
N TYR A 237 7.69 -5.68 -16.36
CA TYR A 237 6.80 -5.45 -17.51
C TYR A 237 5.33 -5.25 -17.09
N ILE A 238 5.07 -4.94 -15.81
CA ILE A 238 3.74 -4.74 -15.25
C ILE A 238 3.61 -3.29 -14.79
N THR A 239 2.71 -2.52 -15.40
CA THR A 239 2.34 -1.17 -14.98
C THR A 239 0.87 -0.88 -15.30
N GLY A 240 0.21 -0.04 -14.49
CA GLY A 240 -1.19 0.32 -14.63
C GLY A 240 -2.16 -0.82 -14.26
N GLN A 241 -1.68 -1.89 -13.60
CA GLN A 241 -2.49 -3.05 -13.28
C GLN A 241 -2.95 -3.05 -11.83
N THR A 242 -4.13 -3.65 -11.62
CA THR A 242 -4.67 -3.94 -10.30
C THR A 242 -4.67 -5.45 -10.09
N LEU A 243 -3.88 -5.93 -9.13
CA LEU A 243 -3.83 -7.34 -8.77
C LEU A 243 -4.80 -7.59 -7.61
N ALA A 244 -5.90 -8.30 -7.88
CA ALA A 244 -6.82 -8.74 -6.84
C ALA A 244 -6.20 -9.91 -6.07
N VAL A 245 -6.09 -9.77 -4.74
CA VAL A 245 -5.62 -10.82 -3.82
C VAL A 245 -6.73 -11.03 -2.78
N ASN A 246 -7.78 -11.75 -3.19
CA ASN A 246 -9.06 -11.78 -2.49
C ASN A 246 -9.70 -13.18 -2.38
N GLY A 247 -8.94 -14.24 -2.63
CA GLY A 247 -9.44 -15.60 -2.49
C GLY A 247 -10.60 -15.96 -3.44
N GLY A 248 -10.75 -15.21 -4.55
CA GLY A 248 -11.80 -15.44 -5.54
C GLY A 248 -13.10 -14.66 -5.28
N ALA A 249 -13.17 -13.78 -4.29
CA ALA A 249 -14.40 -13.08 -3.88
C ALA A 249 -15.05 -12.22 -4.99
N LEU A 250 -14.31 -11.84 -6.03
CA LEU A 250 -14.84 -11.10 -7.19
C LEU A 250 -15.16 -11.99 -8.40
N ILE A 251 -14.97 -13.30 -8.29
CA ILE A 251 -15.38 -14.22 -9.37
C ILE A 251 -16.88 -14.43 -9.27
N PRO A 252 -17.66 -14.14 -10.32
CA PRO A 252 -19.09 -14.40 -10.29
C PRO A 252 -19.35 -15.87 -9.97
N SER A 253 -20.25 -16.14 -9.02
CA SER A 253 -20.77 -17.49 -8.80
C SER A 253 -21.52 -17.95 -10.07
N ALA A 254 -21.25 -19.16 -10.50
CA ALA A 254 -21.94 -19.78 -11.63
C ALA A 254 -23.44 -20.00 -11.35
#